data_5da350a217aee068f3e2360ecec98206
#
_entry.id   5da350a217aee068f3e2360ecec98206
#
_cell.length_a   1.000
_cell.length_b   1.000
_cell.length_c   1.000
_cell.angle_alpha   90.00
_cell.angle_beta   90.00
_cell.angle_gamma   90.00
#
_symmetry.space_group_name_H-M   'P 1'
#
loop_
_entity.id
_entity.type
_entity.pdbx_description
1 polymer ?
#
loop_
_entity_poly.entity_id
_entity_poly.type
_entity_poly.pdbx_seq_one_letter_code
_entity_poly.pdbx_strand_id
1 'polypeptide(L)'
;MEVTAKPRSIKRNSIANIVNRTWTTLANFLFVPVYIHYLGEEAYGLVTFFTTLQVVLNLFGLGLSKTLRREFSVYESWEAVVLRKYRILRSVELIIWCIAIIIIGICALNADYIATKWINSETIAESTVSLTIRMMGVSIAAQLIANLYLGCLLGMQDQILANTLQISWSLFKNIGAVLLIVFVSSNISYFYIWHAVIDIIYLVTVRIFVIAKLKKKKSDLSWKLHDLANLKTIYKFALGILLISVGYAINSQIDKIIITKNFDLVSVGAYNSVYSLSILTTILTSSIGIAVFPRFTQLFTGNDLSGLNKAFRSYNSIAVLTTSVIGGFLAIFAEELLLFWTRSEIITNIMAGVSFWLILGTALSAIQEIPYNYFLARGCTIVNNIQTIIQIAYVLTVTPFMIRYYGLSGAALSWFIEMALSTTIYLIVFSRMYLDKCSLRLLISIYLPLLISIAIAFCARTLMLAIDFTDYQRLLGAILIGALTLGIAFIISNKHKFSNL
;
A
#
# COMPACT_ATOMS: atom_id res chain seq x y z
N MET A 1 -10.03 -35.13 27.37
CA MET A 1 -10.97 -34.67 26.32
C MET A 1 -10.25 -33.62 25.50
N GLU A 2 -9.66 -34.00 24.39
CA GLU A 2 -9.09 -33.11 23.42
C GLU A 2 -10.23 -32.35 22.73
N VAL A 3 -10.45 -31.11 23.11
CA VAL A 3 -11.25 -30.17 22.32
C VAL A 3 -10.38 -29.72 21.17
N THR A 4 -10.29 -30.55 20.14
CA THR A 4 -9.78 -30.13 18.82
C THR A 4 -10.72 -29.08 18.27
N ALA A 5 -10.44 -27.81 18.54
CA ALA A 5 -11.08 -26.73 17.79
C ALA A 5 -10.78 -27.02 16.30
N LYS A 6 -11.81 -27.41 15.54
CA LYS A 6 -11.72 -27.63 14.08
C LYS A 6 -10.95 -26.44 13.49
N PRO A 7 -9.82 -26.66 12.78
CA PRO A 7 -9.12 -25.59 12.13
C PRO A 7 -10.14 -24.89 11.21
N ARG A 8 -10.44 -23.62 11.47
CA ARG A 8 -11.30 -22.85 10.57
C ARG A 8 -10.67 -22.96 9.19
N SER A 9 -11.47 -23.38 8.21
CA SER A 9 -11.01 -23.72 6.87
C SER A 9 -10.07 -22.63 6.32
N ILE A 10 -8.80 -22.95 6.12
CA ILE A 10 -7.77 -22.04 5.55
C ILE A 10 -8.30 -21.44 4.24
N LYS A 11 -8.99 -22.26 3.42
CA LYS A 11 -9.62 -21.83 2.17
C LYS A 11 -10.62 -20.68 2.37
N ARG A 12 -11.48 -20.77 3.39
CA ARG A 12 -12.50 -19.74 3.68
C ARG A 12 -11.87 -18.44 4.19
N ASN A 13 -10.83 -18.54 5.01
CA ASN A 13 -10.07 -17.38 5.48
C ASN A 13 -9.32 -16.70 4.33
N SER A 14 -8.72 -17.47 3.42
CA SER A 14 -8.02 -16.93 2.25
C SER A 14 -8.98 -16.22 1.31
N ILE A 15 -10.16 -16.77 1.05
CA ILE A 15 -11.19 -16.10 0.24
C ILE A 15 -11.60 -14.76 0.87
N ALA A 16 -11.86 -14.73 2.18
CA ALA A 16 -12.24 -13.50 2.88
C ALA A 16 -11.13 -12.40 2.77
N ASN A 17 -9.88 -12.81 2.87
CA ASN A 17 -8.75 -11.88 2.70
C ASN A 17 -8.64 -11.35 1.25
N ILE A 18 -8.84 -12.22 0.25
CA ILE A 18 -8.84 -11.82 -1.16
C ILE A 18 -9.97 -10.83 -1.43
N VAL A 19 -11.18 -11.13 -0.99
CA VAL A 19 -12.35 -10.25 -1.16
C VAL A 19 -12.11 -8.88 -0.53
N ASN A 20 -11.59 -8.84 0.71
CA ASN A 20 -11.28 -7.58 1.38
C ASN A 20 -10.20 -6.79 0.63
N ARG A 21 -9.13 -7.44 0.19
CA ARG A 21 -8.05 -6.78 -0.56
C ARG A 21 -8.54 -6.23 -1.90
N THR A 22 -9.32 -7.02 -2.63
CA THR A 22 -9.93 -6.62 -3.90
C THR A 22 -10.86 -5.41 -3.69
N TRP A 23 -11.72 -5.47 -2.67
CA TRP A 23 -12.61 -4.35 -2.33
C TRP A 23 -11.82 -3.08 -2.00
N THR A 24 -10.82 -3.19 -1.12
CA THR A 24 -10.00 -2.02 -0.72
C THR A 24 -9.31 -1.36 -1.92
N THR A 25 -8.80 -2.17 -2.85
CA THR A 25 -8.18 -1.66 -4.08
C THR A 25 -9.21 -1.00 -4.99
N LEU A 26 -10.35 -1.66 -5.22
CA LEU A 26 -11.43 -1.12 -6.07
C LEU A 26 -12.02 0.16 -5.49
N ALA A 27 -12.21 0.24 -4.17
CA ALA A 27 -12.75 1.42 -3.52
C ALA A 27 -11.90 2.66 -3.80
N ASN A 28 -10.57 2.53 -3.74
CA ASN A 28 -9.65 3.64 -4.05
C ASN A 28 -9.80 4.15 -5.50
N PHE A 29 -10.20 3.29 -6.44
CA PHE A 29 -10.42 3.68 -7.83
C PHE A 29 -11.83 4.23 -8.08
N LEU A 30 -12.85 3.63 -7.48
CA LEU A 30 -14.25 3.96 -7.75
C LEU A 30 -14.64 5.32 -7.18
N PHE A 31 -14.14 5.69 -6.01
CA PHE A 31 -14.57 6.91 -5.32
C PHE A 31 -13.79 8.15 -5.74
N VAL A 32 -12.58 8.03 -6.27
CA VAL A 32 -11.76 9.18 -6.69
C VAL A 32 -12.46 10.08 -7.70
N PRO A 33 -13.04 9.58 -8.82
CA PRO A 33 -13.75 10.44 -9.77
C PRO A 33 -14.92 11.20 -9.15
N VAL A 34 -15.64 10.54 -8.22
CA VAL A 34 -16.77 11.14 -7.50
C VAL A 34 -16.28 12.27 -6.61
N TYR A 35 -15.18 12.06 -5.88
CA TYR A 35 -14.61 13.11 -5.02
C TYR A 35 -14.12 14.29 -5.83
N ILE A 36 -13.42 14.08 -6.94
CA ILE A 36 -12.95 15.14 -7.82
C ILE A 36 -14.13 15.93 -8.40
N HIS A 37 -15.17 15.22 -8.88
CA HIS A 37 -16.32 15.86 -9.53
C HIS A 37 -17.15 16.73 -8.56
N TYR A 38 -17.39 16.27 -7.32
CA TYR A 38 -18.29 16.97 -6.39
C TYR A 38 -17.56 17.87 -5.40
N LEU A 39 -16.33 17.55 -5.00
CA LEU A 39 -15.55 18.37 -4.06
C LEU A 39 -14.61 19.34 -4.79
N GLY A 40 -14.23 19.03 -6.05
CA GLY A 40 -13.19 19.72 -6.81
C GLY A 40 -11.78 19.15 -6.58
N GLU A 41 -10.86 19.51 -7.50
CA GLU A 41 -9.48 19.01 -7.51
C GLU A 41 -8.71 19.43 -6.26
N GLU A 42 -8.91 20.66 -5.78
CA GLU A 42 -8.22 21.17 -4.60
C GLU A 42 -8.62 20.44 -3.32
N ALA A 43 -9.91 20.21 -3.11
CA ALA A 43 -10.39 19.42 -1.99
C ALA A 43 -9.95 17.94 -2.08
N TYR A 44 -9.85 17.39 -3.28
CA TYR A 44 -9.24 16.08 -3.50
C TYR A 44 -7.75 16.07 -3.11
N GLY A 45 -7.03 17.16 -3.32
CA GLY A 45 -5.67 17.35 -2.79
C GLY A 45 -5.60 17.19 -1.27
N LEU A 46 -6.56 17.75 -0.52
CA LEU A 46 -6.68 17.51 0.94
C LEU A 46 -6.97 16.04 1.27
N VAL A 47 -7.77 15.34 0.46
CA VAL A 47 -8.00 13.89 0.64
C VAL A 47 -6.71 13.11 0.50
N THR A 48 -5.87 13.46 -0.44
CA THR A 48 -4.58 12.78 -0.65
C THR A 48 -3.54 13.15 0.42
N PHE A 49 -3.53 14.40 0.90
CA PHE A 49 -2.75 14.81 2.06
C PHE A 49 -3.12 13.98 3.31
N PHE A 50 -4.43 13.79 3.55
CA PHE A 50 -4.90 12.93 4.65
C PHE A 50 -4.36 11.50 4.53
N THR A 51 -4.38 10.91 3.34
CA THR A 51 -3.87 9.54 3.15
C THR A 51 -2.38 9.45 3.47
N THR A 52 -1.60 10.46 3.09
CA THR A 52 -0.18 10.57 3.41
C THR A 52 0.04 10.68 4.93
N LEU A 53 -0.68 11.59 5.58
CA LEU A 53 -0.64 11.79 7.03
C LEU A 53 -1.06 10.51 7.78
N GLN A 54 -2.12 9.85 7.30
CA GLN A 54 -2.61 8.59 7.85
C GLN A 54 -1.56 7.47 7.80
N VAL A 55 -0.85 7.31 6.68
CA VAL A 55 0.23 6.31 6.56
C VAL A 55 1.32 6.59 7.58
N VAL A 56 1.78 7.84 7.68
CA VAL A 56 2.84 8.25 8.62
C VAL A 56 2.41 8.04 10.08
N LEU A 57 1.23 8.49 10.45
CA LEU A 57 0.77 8.39 11.84
C LEU A 57 0.38 6.96 12.26
N ASN A 58 -0.12 6.14 11.34
CA ASN A 58 -0.42 4.73 11.61
C ASN A 58 0.83 3.89 11.92
N LEU A 59 2.02 4.35 11.59
CA LEU A 59 3.28 3.66 11.94
C LEU A 59 3.40 3.40 13.43
N PHE A 60 2.98 4.37 14.26
CA PHE A 60 3.05 4.25 15.71
C PHE A 60 2.21 3.09 16.26
N GLY A 61 1.17 2.66 15.52
CA GLY A 61 0.33 1.54 15.90
C GLY A 61 0.75 0.19 15.30
N LEU A 62 1.51 0.17 14.20
CA LEU A 62 1.81 -1.06 13.47
C LEU A 62 2.60 -2.07 14.30
N GLY A 63 3.60 -1.62 15.06
CA GLY A 63 4.38 -2.48 15.94
C GLY A 63 3.51 -3.17 16.99
N LEU A 64 2.62 -2.41 17.62
CA LEU A 64 1.72 -2.89 18.67
C LEU A 64 0.63 -3.82 18.13
N SER A 65 0.00 -3.49 16.99
CA SER A 65 -1.02 -4.32 16.35
C SER A 65 -0.47 -5.68 15.92
N LYS A 66 0.71 -5.72 15.26
CA LYS A 66 1.36 -6.97 14.86
C LYS A 66 1.81 -7.80 16.07
N THR A 67 2.24 -7.14 17.14
CA THR A 67 2.57 -7.81 18.40
C THR A 67 1.36 -8.48 19.02
N LEU A 68 0.23 -7.78 19.11
CA LEU A 68 -1.01 -8.39 19.61
C LEU A 68 -1.47 -9.54 18.70
N ARG A 69 -1.39 -9.38 17.38
CA ARG A 69 -1.70 -10.46 16.45
C ARG A 69 -0.88 -11.72 16.76
N ARG A 70 0.43 -11.59 17.05
CA ARG A 70 1.29 -12.70 17.44
C ARG A 70 0.87 -13.29 18.79
N GLU A 71 0.69 -12.47 19.82
CA GLU A 71 0.30 -12.94 21.17
C GLU A 71 -1.06 -13.67 21.15
N PHE A 72 -2.00 -13.18 20.34
CA PHE A 72 -3.31 -13.78 20.20
C PHE A 72 -3.34 -15.02 19.29
N SER A 73 -2.30 -15.25 18.49
CA SER A 73 -2.18 -16.45 17.65
C SER A 73 -1.71 -17.69 18.41
N VAL A 74 -1.09 -17.51 19.57
CA VAL A 74 -0.69 -18.62 20.45
C VAL A 74 -1.95 -19.34 20.93
N TYR A 75 -2.11 -20.62 20.49
CA TYR A 75 -3.27 -21.40 20.83
C TYR A 75 -3.08 -22.02 22.21
N GLU A 76 -3.83 -21.55 23.18
CA GLU A 76 -3.96 -22.15 24.49
C GLU A 76 -5.39 -21.93 24.98
N SER A 77 -6.05 -23.01 25.38
CA SER A 77 -7.45 -23.00 25.82
C SER A 77 -7.65 -22.69 27.31
N TRP A 78 -6.58 -22.52 28.05
CA TRP A 78 -6.61 -22.35 29.51
C TRP A 78 -7.06 -20.94 29.90
N GLU A 79 -7.92 -20.83 30.88
CA GLU A 79 -8.44 -19.54 31.38
C GLU A 79 -7.32 -18.55 31.77
N ALA A 80 -6.20 -19.06 32.31
CA ALA A 80 -5.04 -18.25 32.65
C ALA A 80 -4.44 -17.52 31.44
N VAL A 81 -4.44 -18.16 30.25
CA VAL A 81 -3.93 -17.59 29.03
C VAL A 81 -4.89 -16.51 28.49
N VAL A 82 -6.19 -16.73 28.58
CA VAL A 82 -7.19 -15.71 28.19
C VAL A 82 -7.01 -14.46 29.08
N LEU A 83 -6.80 -14.64 30.39
CA LEU A 83 -6.54 -13.52 31.30
C LEU A 83 -5.23 -12.81 30.96
N ARG A 84 -4.15 -13.55 30.67
CA ARG A 84 -2.87 -12.97 30.22
C ARG A 84 -3.05 -12.15 28.93
N LYS A 85 -3.75 -12.71 27.91
CA LYS A 85 -4.06 -11.99 26.65
C LYS A 85 -4.83 -10.71 26.90
N TYR A 86 -5.83 -10.75 27.76
CA TYR A 86 -6.60 -9.58 28.17
C TYR A 86 -5.73 -8.53 28.86
N ARG A 87 -4.87 -8.93 29.80
CA ARG A 87 -3.95 -8.02 30.50
C ARG A 87 -2.98 -7.36 29.56
N ILE A 88 -2.39 -8.12 28.62
CA ILE A 88 -1.51 -7.57 27.58
C ILE A 88 -2.27 -6.59 26.69
N LEU A 89 -3.49 -6.95 26.23
CA LEU A 89 -4.34 -6.05 25.44
C LEU A 89 -4.59 -4.74 26.16
N ARG A 90 -4.98 -4.79 27.45
CA ARG A 90 -5.29 -3.57 28.23
C ARG A 90 -4.04 -2.71 28.45
N SER A 91 -2.88 -3.32 28.67
CA SER A 91 -1.62 -2.60 28.82
C SER A 91 -1.20 -1.90 27.50
N VAL A 92 -1.38 -2.57 26.36
CA VAL A 92 -1.11 -1.98 25.03
C VAL A 92 -2.18 -0.94 24.67
N GLU A 93 -3.45 -1.17 25.03
CA GLU A 93 -4.56 -0.23 24.85
C GLU A 93 -4.26 1.12 25.52
N LEU A 94 -3.72 1.11 26.73
CA LEU A 94 -3.33 2.34 27.43
C LEU A 94 -2.29 3.15 26.64
N ILE A 95 -1.26 2.49 26.13
CA ILE A 95 -0.22 3.14 25.32
C ILE A 95 -0.81 3.74 24.05
N ILE A 96 -1.64 2.97 23.32
CA ILE A 96 -2.19 3.44 22.05
C ILE A 96 -3.17 4.59 22.24
N TRP A 97 -3.91 4.62 23.37
CA TRP A 97 -4.74 5.76 23.73
C TRP A 97 -3.92 7.02 24.01
N CYS A 98 -2.79 6.88 24.71
CA CYS A 98 -1.87 8.01 24.92
C CYS A 98 -1.35 8.54 23.56
N ILE A 99 -0.92 7.64 22.67
CA ILE A 99 -0.48 8.02 21.31
C ILE A 99 -1.61 8.70 20.53
N ALA A 100 -2.82 8.17 20.59
CA ALA A 100 -3.98 8.72 19.92
C ALA A 100 -4.33 10.15 20.42
N ILE A 101 -4.29 10.37 21.73
CA ILE A 101 -4.49 11.69 22.33
C ILE A 101 -3.40 12.67 21.89
N ILE A 102 -2.14 12.22 21.85
CA ILE A 102 -1.02 13.05 21.34
C ILE A 102 -1.25 13.41 19.87
N ILE A 103 -1.68 12.47 19.01
CA ILE A 103 -1.99 12.74 17.61
C ILE A 103 -3.11 13.77 17.47
N ILE A 104 -4.22 13.59 18.21
CA ILE A 104 -5.32 14.56 18.22
C ILE A 104 -4.81 15.93 18.69
N GLY A 105 -4.03 15.98 19.76
CA GLY A 105 -3.45 17.21 20.28
C GLY A 105 -2.53 17.91 19.27
N ILE A 106 -1.63 17.17 18.63
CA ILE A 106 -0.71 17.71 17.59
C ILE A 106 -1.53 18.26 16.41
N CYS A 107 -2.50 17.50 15.89
CA CYS A 107 -3.34 17.96 14.80
C CYS A 107 -4.19 19.18 15.19
N ALA A 108 -4.76 19.19 16.40
CA ALA A 108 -5.62 20.29 16.87
C ALA A 108 -4.84 21.59 17.10
N LEU A 109 -3.66 21.51 17.75
CA LEU A 109 -2.82 22.66 18.07
C LEU A 109 -2.10 23.25 16.86
N ASN A 110 -1.74 22.41 15.88
CA ASN A 110 -1.01 22.86 14.69
C ASN A 110 -1.93 23.03 13.46
N ALA A 111 -3.26 22.80 13.59
CA ALA A 111 -4.18 22.89 12.46
C ALA A 111 -4.11 24.24 11.73
N ASP A 112 -4.11 25.36 12.47
CA ASP A 112 -4.06 26.70 11.90
C ASP A 112 -2.70 26.97 11.25
N TYR A 113 -1.61 26.54 11.87
CA TYR A 113 -0.26 26.66 11.29
C TYR A 113 -0.12 25.84 9.99
N ILE A 114 -0.63 24.62 9.99
CA ILE A 114 -0.60 23.75 8.81
C ILE A 114 -1.46 24.34 7.69
N ALA A 115 -2.65 24.87 8.03
CA ALA A 115 -3.55 25.48 7.06
C ALA A 115 -2.95 26.77 6.42
N THR A 116 -2.22 27.59 7.19
CA THR A 116 -1.71 28.89 6.70
C THR A 116 -0.28 28.83 6.16
N LYS A 117 0.56 27.89 6.62
CA LYS A 117 2.00 27.86 6.33
C LYS A 117 2.50 26.61 5.62
N TRP A 118 1.72 25.55 5.63
CA TRP A 118 2.12 24.28 5.03
C TRP A 118 1.29 23.93 3.80
N ILE A 119 -0.02 24.16 3.87
CA ILE A 119 -0.94 23.85 2.78
C ILE A 119 -1.19 25.12 1.98
N ASN A 120 -0.88 25.06 0.68
CA ASN A 120 -1.14 26.16 -0.26
C ASN A 120 -2.53 25.90 -0.88
N SER A 121 -3.55 26.56 -0.33
CA SER A 121 -4.93 26.50 -0.78
C SER A 121 -5.32 27.82 -1.44
N GLU A 122 -5.93 27.77 -2.63
CA GLU A 122 -6.36 28.96 -3.36
C GLU A 122 -7.87 29.23 -3.22
N THR A 123 -8.66 28.14 -3.21
CA THR A 123 -10.14 28.26 -3.22
C THR A 123 -10.79 27.89 -1.90
N ILE A 124 -10.11 27.09 -1.05
CA ILE A 124 -10.67 26.62 0.22
C ILE A 124 -10.22 27.57 1.34
N ALA A 125 -11.18 28.13 2.07
CA ALA A 125 -10.88 29.01 3.21
C ALA A 125 -9.99 28.31 4.25
N GLU A 126 -8.99 29.00 4.78
CA GLU A 126 -8.05 28.50 5.78
C GLU A 126 -8.75 27.92 7.03
N SER A 127 -9.87 28.51 7.46
CA SER A 127 -10.69 28.00 8.55
C SER A 127 -11.30 26.62 8.25
N THR A 128 -11.70 26.38 7.00
CA THR A 128 -12.18 25.08 6.52
C THR A 128 -11.06 24.04 6.51
N VAL A 129 -9.90 24.41 6.02
CA VAL A 129 -8.70 23.55 6.03
C VAL A 129 -8.31 23.20 7.47
N SER A 130 -8.28 24.17 8.38
CA SER A 130 -7.96 23.97 9.78
C SER A 130 -8.94 23.01 10.46
N LEU A 131 -10.26 23.21 10.29
CA LEU A 131 -11.28 22.30 10.82
C LEU A 131 -11.10 20.88 10.25
N THR A 132 -10.82 20.80 8.95
CA THR A 132 -10.57 19.52 8.26
C THR A 132 -9.38 18.77 8.88
N ILE A 133 -8.26 19.45 9.15
CA ILE A 133 -7.06 18.86 9.80
C ILE A 133 -7.39 18.35 11.20
N ARG A 134 -8.17 19.10 11.98
CA ARG A 134 -8.62 18.65 13.32
C ARG A 134 -9.43 17.35 13.23
N MET A 135 -10.35 17.26 12.28
CA MET A 135 -11.17 16.04 12.05
C MET A 135 -10.33 14.89 11.52
N MET A 136 -9.33 15.16 10.66
CA MET A 136 -8.35 14.15 10.22
C MET A 136 -7.61 13.54 11.41
N GLY A 137 -7.16 14.35 12.37
CA GLY A 137 -6.51 13.86 13.59
C GLY A 137 -7.38 12.90 14.39
N VAL A 138 -8.67 13.22 14.57
CA VAL A 138 -9.65 12.33 15.23
C VAL A 138 -9.85 11.04 14.47
N SER A 139 -10.02 11.11 13.14
CA SER A 139 -10.19 9.95 12.27
C SER A 139 -8.99 9.01 12.34
N ILE A 140 -7.76 9.54 12.22
CA ILE A 140 -6.53 8.73 12.27
C ILE A 140 -6.37 8.09 13.67
N ALA A 141 -6.61 8.82 14.73
CA ALA A 141 -6.53 8.30 16.09
C ALA A 141 -7.53 7.15 16.34
N ALA A 142 -8.77 7.30 15.87
CA ALA A 142 -9.77 6.24 15.95
C ALA A 142 -9.35 4.98 15.18
N GLN A 143 -8.83 5.14 13.94
CA GLN A 143 -8.34 4.03 13.14
C GLN A 143 -7.10 3.35 13.76
N LEU A 144 -6.19 4.13 14.34
CA LEU A 144 -5.01 3.61 15.02
C LEU A 144 -5.41 2.63 16.14
N ILE A 145 -6.39 3.02 16.96
CA ILE A 145 -6.91 2.19 18.05
C ILE A 145 -7.70 0.99 17.47
N ALA A 146 -8.53 1.20 16.44
CA ALA A 146 -9.29 0.13 15.81
C ALA A 146 -8.36 -0.97 15.23
N ASN A 147 -7.24 -0.59 14.61
CA ASN A 147 -6.24 -1.51 14.08
C ASN A 147 -5.60 -2.40 15.15
N LEU A 148 -5.52 -1.94 16.41
CA LEU A 148 -5.09 -2.75 17.54
C LEU A 148 -6.03 -3.94 17.76
N TYR A 149 -7.33 -3.67 17.85
CA TYR A 149 -8.34 -4.72 18.04
C TYR A 149 -8.49 -5.63 16.83
N LEU A 150 -8.34 -5.08 15.62
CA LEU A 150 -8.29 -5.87 14.41
C LEU A 150 -7.13 -6.87 14.43
N GLY A 151 -5.96 -6.45 14.92
CA GLY A 151 -4.81 -7.33 15.17
C GLY A 151 -5.17 -8.51 16.07
N CYS A 152 -5.97 -8.27 17.14
CA CYS A 152 -6.46 -9.34 18.03
C CYS A 152 -7.38 -10.32 17.29
N LEU A 153 -8.35 -9.85 16.48
CA LEU A 153 -9.24 -10.71 15.69
C LEU A 153 -8.47 -11.58 14.71
N LEU A 154 -7.51 -11.00 14.01
CA LEU A 154 -6.64 -11.73 13.08
C LEU A 154 -5.77 -12.76 13.81
N GLY A 155 -5.27 -12.42 15.01
CA GLY A 155 -4.54 -13.35 15.88
C GLY A 155 -5.40 -14.50 16.37
N MET A 156 -6.67 -14.25 16.71
CA MET A 156 -7.65 -15.30 17.06
C MET A 156 -8.08 -16.15 15.85
N GLN A 157 -7.47 -15.94 14.67
CA GLN A 157 -7.82 -16.59 13.39
C GLN A 157 -9.28 -16.34 12.95
N ASP A 158 -9.89 -15.24 13.41
CA ASP A 158 -11.23 -14.84 13.01
C ASP A 158 -11.23 -13.86 11.84
N GLN A 159 -10.57 -14.31 10.76
CA GLN A 159 -10.35 -13.48 9.58
C GLN A 159 -11.65 -13.08 8.88
N ILE A 160 -12.68 -13.94 8.93
CA ILE A 160 -13.97 -13.64 8.32
C ILE A 160 -14.60 -12.42 9.01
N LEU A 161 -14.70 -12.44 10.34
CA LEU A 161 -15.26 -11.31 11.08
C LEU A 161 -14.41 -10.05 10.88
N ALA A 162 -13.08 -10.18 10.95
CA ALA A 162 -12.17 -9.06 10.73
C ALA A 162 -12.38 -8.41 9.35
N ASN A 163 -12.42 -9.21 8.29
CA ASN A 163 -12.61 -8.72 6.92
C ASN A 163 -14.02 -8.17 6.69
N THR A 164 -15.06 -8.81 7.23
CA THR A 164 -16.43 -8.30 7.14
C THR A 164 -16.54 -6.92 7.80
N LEU A 165 -15.99 -6.74 9.00
CA LEU A 165 -15.98 -5.45 9.69
C LEU A 165 -15.23 -4.38 8.89
N GLN A 166 -14.08 -4.72 8.28
CA GLN A 166 -13.33 -3.80 7.44
C GLN A 166 -14.08 -3.41 6.16
N ILE A 167 -14.68 -4.37 5.48
CA ILE A 167 -15.46 -4.11 4.26
C ILE A 167 -16.68 -3.25 4.59
N SER A 168 -17.45 -3.60 5.64
CA SER A 168 -18.59 -2.82 6.09
C SER A 168 -18.21 -1.40 6.46
N TRP A 169 -17.13 -1.23 7.24
CA TRP A 169 -16.60 0.09 7.57
C TRP A 169 -16.25 0.89 6.31
N SER A 170 -15.51 0.30 5.38
CA SER A 170 -15.12 0.97 4.13
C SER A 170 -16.33 1.34 3.27
N LEU A 171 -17.35 0.48 3.18
CA LEU A 171 -18.61 0.76 2.48
C LEU A 171 -19.33 1.97 3.10
N PHE A 172 -19.60 1.93 4.41
CA PHE A 172 -20.30 3.03 5.10
C PHE A 172 -19.52 4.34 5.03
N LYS A 173 -18.18 4.27 5.15
CA LYS A 173 -17.31 5.43 5.08
C LYS A 173 -17.38 6.11 3.71
N ASN A 174 -17.16 5.35 2.63
CA ASN A 174 -17.07 5.92 1.28
C ASN A 174 -18.47 6.19 0.69
N ILE A 175 -19.40 5.25 0.76
CA ILE A 175 -20.76 5.46 0.22
C ILE A 175 -21.47 6.56 1.00
N GLY A 176 -21.36 6.55 2.33
CA GLY A 176 -21.97 7.60 3.16
C GLY A 176 -21.35 8.96 2.90
N ALA A 177 -20.03 9.04 2.66
CA ALA A 177 -19.38 10.28 2.23
C ALA A 177 -19.91 10.77 0.88
N VAL A 178 -20.07 9.89 -0.09
CA VAL A 178 -20.67 10.25 -1.41
C VAL A 178 -22.10 10.76 -1.24
N LEU A 179 -22.94 10.05 -0.49
CA LEU A 179 -24.31 10.49 -0.22
C LEU A 179 -24.34 11.87 0.47
N LEU A 180 -23.46 12.11 1.42
CA LEU A 180 -23.34 13.39 2.09
C LEU A 180 -22.92 14.51 1.14
N ILE A 181 -21.90 14.26 0.30
CA ILE A 181 -21.41 15.25 -0.66
C ILE A 181 -22.46 15.59 -1.71
N VAL A 182 -23.20 14.59 -2.20
CA VAL A 182 -24.17 14.77 -3.29
C VAL A 182 -25.47 15.42 -2.76
N PHE A 183 -25.97 15.03 -1.59
CA PHE A 183 -27.32 15.39 -1.13
C PHE A 183 -27.34 16.44 -0.02
N VAL A 184 -26.23 16.64 0.71
CA VAL A 184 -26.20 17.54 1.87
C VAL A 184 -25.29 18.74 1.64
N SER A 185 -24.00 18.52 1.37
CA SER A 185 -23.04 19.61 1.17
C SER A 185 -21.75 19.11 0.54
N SER A 186 -21.26 19.80 -0.49
CA SER A 186 -19.96 19.57 -1.12
C SER A 186 -18.77 20.12 -0.32
N ASN A 187 -18.99 20.63 0.92
CA ASN A 187 -17.89 21.14 1.74
C ASN A 187 -17.05 20.00 2.33
N ILE A 188 -15.73 20.08 2.14
CA ILE A 188 -14.75 19.08 2.59
C ILE A 188 -14.77 18.85 4.11
N SER A 189 -15.18 19.83 4.92
CA SER A 189 -15.28 19.69 6.37
C SER A 189 -16.33 18.65 6.76
N TYR A 190 -17.50 18.66 6.11
CA TYR A 190 -18.55 17.64 6.38
C TYR A 190 -18.10 16.24 5.98
N PHE A 191 -17.34 16.12 4.89
CA PHE A 191 -16.72 14.86 4.49
C PHE A 191 -15.83 14.28 5.60
N TYR A 192 -14.98 15.11 6.24
CA TYR A 192 -14.10 14.63 7.30
C TYR A 192 -14.78 14.46 8.64
N ILE A 193 -15.81 15.23 8.94
CA ILE A 193 -16.68 14.97 10.10
C ILE A 193 -17.33 13.58 9.97
N TRP A 194 -17.86 13.25 8.78
CA TRP A 194 -18.43 11.93 8.50
C TRP A 194 -17.38 10.82 8.67
N HIS A 195 -16.19 11.01 8.12
CA HIS A 195 -15.09 10.06 8.27
C HIS A 195 -14.74 9.83 9.74
N ALA A 196 -14.60 10.88 10.54
CA ALA A 196 -14.31 10.77 11.96
C ALA A 196 -15.41 10.02 12.72
N VAL A 197 -16.69 10.31 12.44
CA VAL A 197 -17.83 9.61 13.05
C VAL A 197 -17.82 8.13 12.73
N ILE A 198 -17.67 7.77 11.46
CA ILE A 198 -17.64 6.35 11.03
C ILE A 198 -16.42 5.63 11.59
N ASP A 199 -15.25 6.28 11.68
CA ASP A 199 -14.05 5.70 12.27
C ASP A 199 -14.21 5.45 13.78
N ILE A 200 -14.90 6.33 14.52
CA ILE A 200 -15.24 6.12 15.93
C ILE A 200 -16.23 4.96 16.08
N ILE A 201 -17.26 4.90 15.25
CA ILE A 201 -18.24 3.79 15.28
C ILE A 201 -17.52 2.47 15.00
N TYR A 202 -16.61 2.46 14.01
CA TYR A 202 -15.81 1.28 13.69
C TYR A 202 -14.94 0.84 14.87
N LEU A 203 -14.23 1.78 15.51
CA LEU A 203 -13.44 1.52 16.70
C LEU A 203 -14.26 0.86 17.80
N VAL A 204 -15.41 1.46 18.14
CA VAL A 204 -16.30 0.94 19.18
C VAL A 204 -16.79 -0.46 18.83
N THR A 205 -17.20 -0.65 17.59
CA THR A 205 -17.71 -1.95 17.08
C THR A 205 -16.65 -3.04 17.19
N VAL A 206 -15.44 -2.83 16.65
CA VAL A 206 -14.37 -3.84 16.69
C VAL A 206 -13.96 -4.15 18.13
N ARG A 207 -13.90 -3.13 19.00
CA ARG A 207 -13.60 -3.30 20.44
C ARG A 207 -14.64 -4.17 21.12
N ILE A 208 -15.93 -3.91 20.90
CA ILE A 208 -17.03 -4.70 21.48
C ILE A 208 -16.88 -6.18 21.07
N PHE A 209 -16.65 -6.47 19.80
CA PHE A 209 -16.49 -7.86 19.34
C PHE A 209 -15.29 -8.57 19.98
N VAL A 210 -14.14 -7.89 20.11
CA VAL A 210 -12.94 -8.48 20.73
C VAL A 210 -13.22 -8.77 22.21
N ILE A 211 -13.74 -7.79 22.96
CA ILE A 211 -14.01 -7.95 24.39
C ILE A 211 -15.08 -9.02 24.64
N ALA A 212 -16.17 -9.03 23.86
CA ALA A 212 -17.22 -10.05 23.96
C ALA A 212 -16.65 -11.47 23.74
N LYS A 213 -15.73 -11.65 22.77
CA LYS A 213 -15.09 -12.95 22.55
C LYS A 213 -14.19 -13.40 23.70
N LEU A 214 -13.47 -12.46 24.32
CA LEU A 214 -12.65 -12.77 25.49
C LEU A 214 -13.54 -13.11 26.69
N LYS A 215 -14.62 -12.33 26.96
CA LYS A 215 -15.59 -12.59 28.03
C LYS A 215 -16.31 -13.94 27.85
N LYS A 216 -16.61 -14.37 26.62
CA LYS A 216 -17.21 -15.69 26.36
C LYS A 216 -16.29 -16.84 26.80
N LYS A 217 -14.96 -16.64 26.81
CA LYS A 217 -13.98 -17.66 27.24
C LYS A 217 -13.71 -17.59 28.74
N LYS A 218 -13.80 -16.42 29.33
CA LYS A 218 -13.65 -16.17 30.76
C LYS A 218 -14.50 -14.97 31.14
N SER A 219 -15.45 -15.15 32.07
CA SER A 219 -16.39 -14.10 32.50
C SER A 219 -15.71 -13.02 33.35
N ASP A 220 -14.76 -13.43 34.20
CA ASP A 220 -14.06 -12.49 35.10
C ASP A 220 -12.69 -12.09 34.49
N LEU A 221 -12.69 -10.92 33.85
CA LEU A 221 -11.52 -10.30 33.24
C LEU A 221 -11.06 -9.12 34.10
N SER A 222 -9.96 -9.27 34.81
CA SER A 222 -9.37 -8.22 35.66
C SER A 222 -8.05 -7.72 35.09
N TRP A 223 -7.79 -6.41 35.24
CA TRP A 223 -6.54 -5.75 34.90
C TRP A 223 -6.18 -4.77 36.01
N LYS A 224 -4.89 -4.73 36.35
CA LYS A 224 -4.34 -3.81 37.37
C LYS A 224 -3.12 -3.10 36.77
N LEU A 225 -2.73 -1.98 37.35
CA LEU A 225 -1.63 -1.16 36.85
C LEU A 225 -0.29 -1.93 36.82
N HIS A 226 -0.05 -2.87 37.75
CA HIS A 226 1.15 -3.70 37.74
C HIS A 226 1.25 -4.63 36.53
N ASP A 227 0.13 -4.91 35.81
CA ASP A 227 0.12 -5.72 34.60
C ASP A 227 0.84 -5.03 33.43
N LEU A 228 1.18 -3.73 33.55
CA LEU A 228 2.08 -3.04 32.63
C LEU A 228 3.45 -3.72 32.52
N ALA A 229 3.90 -4.46 33.54
CA ALA A 229 5.12 -5.25 33.46
C ALA A 229 5.13 -6.27 32.32
N ASN A 230 3.94 -6.71 31.86
CA ASN A 230 3.81 -7.59 30.69
C ASN A 230 4.34 -6.94 29.40
N LEU A 231 4.43 -5.62 29.33
CA LEU A 231 5.00 -4.90 28.18
C LEU A 231 6.49 -5.24 27.97
N LYS A 232 7.22 -5.58 29.07
CA LYS A 232 8.63 -5.99 29.00
C LYS A 232 8.83 -7.25 28.15
N THR A 233 7.80 -8.06 27.97
CA THR A 233 7.90 -9.30 27.17
C THR A 233 7.74 -9.04 25.67
N ILE A 234 7.10 -7.92 25.28
CA ILE A 234 6.71 -7.64 23.90
C ILE A 234 7.42 -6.42 23.27
N TYR A 235 8.05 -5.54 24.08
CA TYR A 235 8.56 -4.25 23.57
C TYR A 235 9.65 -4.41 22.50
N LYS A 236 10.56 -5.39 22.63
CA LYS A 236 11.64 -5.62 21.66
C LYS A 236 11.08 -5.95 20.27
N PHE A 237 10.04 -6.79 20.24
CA PHE A 237 9.38 -7.17 18.99
C PHE A 237 8.59 -5.99 18.39
N ALA A 238 7.85 -5.26 19.23
CA ALA A 238 7.11 -4.08 18.81
C ALA A 238 8.03 -2.99 18.24
N LEU A 239 9.15 -2.71 18.91
CA LEU A 239 10.14 -1.73 18.47
C LEU A 239 10.82 -2.16 17.17
N GLY A 240 11.17 -3.44 17.02
CA GLY A 240 11.74 -3.95 15.78
C GLY A 240 10.81 -3.75 14.58
N ILE A 241 9.52 -4.04 14.74
CA ILE A 241 8.53 -3.79 13.68
C ILE A 241 8.35 -2.29 13.42
N LEU A 242 8.33 -1.46 14.47
CA LEU A 242 8.21 -0.01 14.33
C LEU A 242 9.36 0.55 13.47
N LEU A 243 10.60 0.18 13.75
CA LEU A 243 11.78 0.64 12.99
C LEU A 243 11.70 0.27 11.51
N ILE A 244 11.30 -0.97 11.18
CA ILE A 244 11.08 -1.40 9.79
C ILE A 244 9.96 -0.57 9.14
N SER A 245 8.87 -0.33 9.87
CA SER A 245 7.73 0.42 9.36
C SER A 245 8.08 1.89 9.11
N VAL A 246 8.87 2.51 9.99
CA VAL A 246 9.37 3.89 9.81
C VAL A 246 10.22 3.99 8.54
N GLY A 247 11.13 3.04 8.31
CA GLY A 247 11.93 3.00 7.08
C GLY A 247 11.06 2.94 5.82
N TYR A 248 10.06 2.06 5.82
CA TYR A 248 9.11 1.94 4.72
C TYR A 248 8.32 3.24 4.48
N ALA A 249 7.85 3.91 5.54
CA ALA A 249 7.08 5.13 5.37
C ALA A 249 7.92 6.31 4.90
N ILE A 250 9.14 6.46 5.38
CA ILE A 250 10.07 7.47 4.86
C ILE A 250 10.21 7.27 3.35
N ASN A 251 10.52 6.06 2.92
CA ASN A 251 10.72 5.76 1.50
C ASN A 251 9.47 6.00 0.64
N SER A 252 8.28 5.75 1.17
CA SER A 252 7.02 5.79 0.40
C SER A 252 6.23 7.09 0.52
N GLN A 253 6.58 7.99 1.44
CA GLN A 253 5.77 9.19 1.71
C GLN A 253 6.55 10.50 1.70
N ILE A 254 7.88 10.48 1.73
CA ILE A 254 8.67 11.71 1.87
C ILE A 254 8.50 12.64 0.66
N ASP A 255 8.41 12.08 -0.55
CA ASP A 255 8.14 12.82 -1.78
C ASP A 255 6.82 13.60 -1.67
N LYS A 256 5.75 12.93 -1.22
CA LYS A 256 4.41 13.51 -1.06
C LYS A 256 4.37 14.59 0.02
N ILE A 257 5.12 14.40 1.12
CA ILE A 257 5.25 15.40 2.18
C ILE A 257 5.95 16.66 1.63
N ILE A 258 7.00 16.49 0.84
CA ILE A 258 7.73 17.61 0.23
C ILE A 258 6.85 18.30 -0.82
N ILE A 259 6.14 17.55 -1.65
CA ILE A 259 5.21 18.10 -2.65
C ILE A 259 4.11 18.91 -1.95
N THR A 260 3.49 18.40 -0.88
CA THR A 260 2.42 19.10 -0.14
C THR A 260 2.89 20.43 0.44
N LYS A 261 4.18 20.54 0.78
CA LYS A 261 4.75 21.79 1.32
C LYS A 261 5.06 22.84 0.24
N ASN A 262 5.43 22.39 -0.95
CA ASN A 262 6.01 23.28 -1.97
C ASN A 262 5.06 23.57 -3.14
N PHE A 263 3.99 22.82 -3.29
CA PHE A 263 3.03 22.95 -4.39
C PHE A 263 1.60 23.11 -3.86
N ASP A 264 0.70 23.52 -4.74
CA ASP A 264 -0.73 23.64 -4.47
C ASP A 264 -1.40 22.28 -4.28
N LEU A 265 -2.58 22.28 -3.69
CA LEU A 265 -3.32 21.06 -3.38
C LEU A 265 -3.75 20.30 -4.65
N VAL A 266 -4.00 21.01 -5.76
CA VAL A 266 -4.35 20.37 -7.03
C VAL A 266 -3.20 19.51 -7.52
N SER A 267 -1.96 20.03 -7.46
CA SER A 267 -0.73 19.29 -7.77
C SER A 267 -0.52 18.07 -6.87
N VAL A 268 -0.82 18.19 -5.57
CA VAL A 268 -0.77 17.06 -4.63
C VAL A 268 -1.76 15.97 -5.02
N GLY A 269 -2.99 16.36 -5.34
CA GLY A 269 -4.04 15.44 -5.82
C GLY A 269 -3.68 14.77 -7.13
N ALA A 270 -3.15 15.55 -8.09
CA ALA A 270 -2.72 15.06 -9.38
C ALA A 270 -1.59 14.03 -9.27
N TYR A 271 -0.53 14.32 -8.49
CA TYR A 271 0.59 13.39 -8.25
C TYR A 271 0.11 12.08 -7.62
N ASN A 272 -0.78 12.16 -6.63
CA ASN A 272 -1.32 10.98 -5.97
C ASN A 272 -2.25 10.16 -6.87
N SER A 273 -2.95 10.78 -7.82
CA SER A 273 -3.75 10.08 -8.83
C SER A 273 -2.84 9.20 -9.70
N VAL A 274 -1.74 9.75 -10.21
CA VAL A 274 -0.75 8.97 -10.98
C VAL A 274 -0.12 7.87 -10.13
N TYR A 275 0.23 8.18 -8.87
CA TYR A 275 0.76 7.17 -7.96
C TYR A 275 -0.24 6.01 -7.75
N SER A 276 -1.52 6.32 -7.61
CA SER A 276 -2.58 5.30 -7.50
C SER A 276 -2.69 4.42 -8.74
N LEU A 277 -2.56 5.00 -9.95
CA LEU A 277 -2.48 4.24 -11.20
C LEU A 277 -1.22 3.37 -11.25
N SER A 278 -0.07 3.91 -10.83
CA SER A 278 1.20 3.18 -10.86
C SER A 278 1.18 1.90 -10.01
N ILE A 279 0.41 1.88 -8.90
CA ILE A 279 0.24 0.70 -8.04
C ILE A 279 -0.35 -0.49 -8.79
N LEU A 280 -1.12 -0.28 -9.87
CA LEU A 280 -1.65 -1.38 -10.70
C LEU A 280 -0.55 -2.31 -11.20
N THR A 281 0.65 -1.79 -11.46
CA THR A 281 1.81 -2.57 -11.88
C THR A 281 2.27 -3.56 -10.80
N THR A 282 2.00 -3.28 -9.53
CA THR A 282 2.45 -4.09 -8.39
C THR A 282 1.46 -5.19 -7.98
N ILE A 283 0.18 -5.09 -8.37
CA ILE A 283 -0.88 -5.98 -7.87
C ILE A 283 -0.61 -7.44 -8.24
N LEU A 284 -0.28 -7.70 -9.50
CA LEU A 284 -0.05 -9.08 -9.96
C LEU A 284 1.25 -9.65 -9.39
N THR A 285 2.33 -8.88 -9.38
CA THR A 285 3.62 -9.33 -8.84
C THR A 285 3.56 -9.63 -7.35
N SER A 286 2.91 -8.78 -6.57
CA SER A 286 2.72 -9.03 -5.13
C SER A 286 1.85 -10.27 -4.88
N SER A 287 0.85 -10.52 -5.71
CA SER A 287 0.02 -11.73 -5.63
C SER A 287 0.82 -12.99 -5.95
N ILE A 288 1.66 -12.94 -6.98
CA ILE A 288 2.60 -14.02 -7.33
C ILE A 288 3.60 -14.22 -6.19
N GLY A 289 4.18 -13.15 -5.64
CA GLY A 289 5.14 -13.20 -4.54
C GLY A 289 4.60 -13.92 -3.31
N ILE A 290 3.37 -13.61 -2.89
CA ILE A 290 2.68 -14.27 -1.77
C ILE A 290 2.51 -15.77 -2.03
N ALA A 291 2.16 -16.17 -3.25
CA ALA A 291 1.95 -17.57 -3.62
C ALA A 291 3.25 -18.36 -3.72
N VAL A 292 4.33 -17.72 -4.18
CA VAL A 292 5.62 -18.34 -4.47
C VAL A 292 6.50 -18.49 -3.22
N PHE A 293 6.39 -17.59 -2.26
CA PHE A 293 7.20 -17.59 -1.04
C PHE A 293 7.19 -18.95 -0.29
N PRO A 294 6.04 -19.58 0.02
CA PRO A 294 6.02 -20.89 0.66
C PRO A 294 6.70 -21.98 -0.19
N ARG A 295 6.54 -21.92 -1.52
CA ARG A 295 7.17 -22.88 -2.43
C ARG A 295 8.69 -22.75 -2.43
N PHE A 296 9.22 -21.53 -2.46
CA PHE A 296 10.66 -21.28 -2.34
C PHE A 296 11.21 -21.79 -1.01
N THR A 297 10.49 -21.53 0.09
CA THR A 297 10.87 -22.01 1.42
C THR A 297 10.91 -23.55 1.46
N GLN A 298 9.92 -24.24 0.92
CA GLN A 298 9.88 -25.71 0.85
C GLN A 298 11.06 -26.29 0.06
N LEU A 299 11.33 -25.74 -1.13
CA LEU A 299 12.44 -26.19 -1.97
C LEU A 299 13.79 -25.95 -1.30
N PHE A 300 13.97 -24.81 -0.66
CA PHE A 300 15.19 -24.48 0.07
C PHE A 300 15.41 -25.39 1.28
N THR A 301 14.39 -25.58 2.12
CA THR A 301 14.49 -26.44 3.31
C THR A 301 14.65 -27.93 2.94
N GLY A 302 14.13 -28.33 1.77
CA GLY A 302 14.31 -29.65 1.18
C GLY A 302 15.66 -29.85 0.49
N ASN A 303 16.57 -28.86 0.50
CA ASN A 303 17.87 -28.87 -0.20
C ASN A 303 17.79 -29.06 -1.72
N ASP A 304 16.61 -28.80 -2.33
CA ASP A 304 16.44 -28.85 -3.80
C ASP A 304 16.75 -27.48 -4.40
N LEU A 305 18.03 -27.14 -4.50
CA LEU A 305 18.49 -25.86 -5.07
C LEU A 305 18.22 -25.78 -6.59
N SER A 306 18.24 -26.91 -7.29
CA SER A 306 17.92 -26.95 -8.73
C SER A 306 16.46 -26.64 -8.98
N GLY A 307 15.56 -27.26 -8.24
CA GLY A 307 14.11 -26.98 -8.25
C GLY A 307 13.82 -25.53 -7.85
N LEU A 308 14.51 -25.00 -6.85
CA LEU A 308 14.38 -23.60 -6.40
C LEU A 308 14.75 -22.63 -7.54
N ASN A 309 15.89 -22.84 -8.23
CA ASN A 309 16.32 -21.98 -9.34
C ASN A 309 15.39 -22.12 -10.56
N LYS A 310 14.88 -23.32 -10.86
CA LYS A 310 13.88 -23.54 -11.90
C LYS A 310 12.57 -22.82 -11.59
N ALA A 311 12.09 -22.93 -10.35
CA ALA A 311 10.89 -22.22 -9.88
C ALA A 311 11.08 -20.70 -9.95
N PHE A 312 12.23 -20.18 -9.48
CA PHE A 312 12.56 -18.76 -9.59
C PHE A 312 12.47 -18.26 -11.03
N ARG A 313 13.18 -18.91 -11.97
CA ARG A 313 13.17 -18.50 -13.38
C ARG A 313 11.75 -18.48 -13.97
N SER A 314 10.93 -19.47 -13.64
CA SER A 314 9.56 -19.56 -14.13
C SER A 314 8.67 -18.42 -13.60
N TYR A 315 8.64 -18.21 -12.29
CA TYR A 315 7.79 -17.18 -11.68
C TYR A 315 8.29 -15.76 -11.94
N ASN A 316 9.62 -15.58 -11.97
CA ASN A 316 10.22 -14.29 -12.31
C ASN A 316 9.91 -13.90 -13.76
N SER A 317 9.98 -14.83 -14.71
CA SER A 317 9.60 -14.55 -16.11
C SER A 317 8.13 -14.10 -16.23
N ILE A 318 7.20 -14.78 -15.54
CA ILE A 318 5.78 -14.38 -15.53
C ILE A 318 5.61 -13.00 -14.94
N ALA A 319 6.23 -12.73 -13.78
CA ALA A 319 6.15 -11.44 -13.09
C ALA A 319 6.72 -10.32 -13.95
N VAL A 320 7.90 -10.52 -14.57
CA VAL A 320 8.53 -9.53 -15.45
C VAL A 320 7.66 -9.25 -16.68
N LEU A 321 7.16 -10.28 -17.38
CA LEU A 321 6.33 -10.09 -18.57
C LEU A 321 5.04 -9.33 -18.26
N THR A 322 4.33 -9.75 -17.20
CA THR A 322 3.08 -9.09 -16.81
C THR A 322 3.30 -7.63 -16.40
N THR A 323 4.32 -7.38 -15.56
CA THR A 323 4.64 -6.01 -15.12
C THR A 323 5.13 -5.13 -16.26
N SER A 324 5.94 -5.69 -17.16
CA SER A 324 6.47 -4.95 -18.32
C SER A 324 5.36 -4.49 -19.25
N VAL A 325 4.41 -5.37 -19.57
CA VAL A 325 3.28 -4.99 -20.43
C VAL A 325 2.37 -3.99 -19.73
N ILE A 326 1.95 -4.28 -18.50
CA ILE A 326 1.08 -3.35 -17.76
C ILE A 326 1.77 -2.01 -17.56
N GLY A 327 3.03 -2.00 -17.09
CA GLY A 327 3.78 -0.77 -16.84
C GLY A 327 4.08 0.03 -18.10
N GLY A 328 4.47 -0.64 -19.19
CA GLY A 328 4.74 0.02 -20.47
C GLY A 328 3.50 0.67 -21.09
N PHE A 329 2.37 -0.04 -21.10
CA PHE A 329 1.11 0.50 -21.61
C PHE A 329 0.55 1.60 -20.69
N LEU A 330 0.54 1.40 -19.38
CA LEU A 330 0.11 2.43 -18.44
C LEU A 330 0.95 3.70 -18.53
N ALA A 331 2.27 3.59 -18.74
CA ALA A 331 3.16 4.74 -18.85
C ALA A 331 2.90 5.56 -20.12
N ILE A 332 2.63 4.90 -21.26
CA ILE A 332 2.40 5.55 -22.55
C ILE A 332 1.00 6.12 -22.68
N PHE A 333 -0.01 5.42 -22.15
CA PHE A 333 -1.42 5.84 -22.19
C PHE A 333 -1.89 6.50 -20.88
N ALA A 334 -0.95 6.99 -20.07
CA ALA A 334 -1.25 7.57 -18.76
C ALA A 334 -2.17 8.79 -18.84
N GLU A 335 -1.99 9.65 -19.85
CA GLU A 335 -2.79 10.86 -20.03
C GLU A 335 -4.24 10.51 -20.37
N GLU A 336 -4.46 9.63 -21.34
CA GLU A 336 -5.80 9.16 -21.73
C GLU A 336 -6.50 8.45 -20.57
N LEU A 337 -5.74 7.67 -19.79
CA LEU A 337 -6.29 6.95 -18.65
C LEU A 337 -6.62 7.87 -17.49
N LEU A 338 -5.79 8.88 -17.22
CA LEU A 338 -6.05 9.90 -16.21
C LEU A 338 -7.30 10.71 -16.58
N LEU A 339 -7.40 11.19 -17.82
CA LEU A 339 -8.56 11.94 -18.30
C LEU A 339 -9.84 11.10 -18.19
N PHE A 340 -9.81 9.85 -18.64
CA PHE A 340 -10.93 8.94 -18.52
C PHE A 340 -11.36 8.69 -17.07
N TRP A 341 -10.39 8.48 -16.19
CA TRP A 341 -10.65 8.12 -14.81
C TRP A 341 -11.03 9.31 -13.93
N THR A 342 -10.25 10.40 -13.99
CA THR A 342 -10.49 11.59 -13.14
C THR A 342 -11.52 12.54 -13.71
N ARG A 343 -11.73 12.52 -15.03
CA ARG A 343 -12.53 13.46 -15.82
C ARG A 343 -12.09 14.92 -15.61
N SER A 344 -10.84 15.14 -15.26
CA SER A 344 -10.23 16.44 -15.05
C SER A 344 -9.09 16.67 -16.04
N GLU A 345 -9.25 17.65 -16.92
CA GLU A 345 -8.19 18.10 -17.82
C GLU A 345 -7.05 18.77 -17.04
N ILE A 346 -7.37 19.46 -15.93
CA ILE A 346 -6.38 20.12 -15.07
C ILE A 346 -5.40 19.09 -14.51
N ILE A 347 -5.90 18.01 -13.89
CA ILE A 347 -5.06 16.93 -13.36
C ILE A 347 -4.23 16.29 -14.48
N THR A 348 -4.83 16.05 -15.63
CA THR A 348 -4.17 15.42 -16.77
C THR A 348 -3.02 16.28 -17.28
N ASN A 349 -3.24 17.58 -17.47
CA ASN A 349 -2.24 18.53 -17.97
C ASN A 349 -1.08 18.73 -17.00
N ILE A 350 -1.35 18.82 -15.67
CA ILE A 350 -0.31 18.91 -14.65
C ILE A 350 0.60 17.67 -14.69
N MET A 351 0.03 16.50 -14.96
CA MET A 351 0.76 15.24 -14.94
C MET A 351 1.33 14.81 -16.31
N ALA A 352 1.12 15.58 -17.36
CA ALA A 352 1.74 15.32 -18.65
C ALA A 352 3.27 15.24 -18.51
N GLY A 353 3.87 14.15 -18.99
CA GLY A 353 5.30 13.88 -18.85
C GLY A 353 5.78 13.42 -17.47
N VAL A 354 5.03 13.70 -16.39
CA VAL A 354 5.34 13.23 -15.01
C VAL A 354 4.95 11.78 -14.84
N SER A 355 3.77 11.41 -15.38
CA SER A 355 3.17 10.08 -15.24
C SER A 355 4.06 8.97 -15.74
N PHE A 356 4.72 9.19 -16.87
CA PHE A 356 5.63 8.21 -17.49
C PHE A 356 6.70 7.72 -16.51
N TRP A 357 7.43 8.65 -15.88
CA TRP A 357 8.53 8.32 -14.98
C TRP A 357 8.05 7.64 -13.70
N LEU A 358 6.94 8.14 -13.12
CA LEU A 358 6.40 7.60 -11.88
C LEU A 358 5.89 6.16 -12.06
N ILE A 359 5.21 5.87 -13.16
CA ILE A 359 4.69 4.54 -13.48
C ILE A 359 5.84 3.56 -13.76
N LEU A 360 6.85 3.98 -14.56
CA LEU A 360 8.01 3.13 -14.84
C LEU A 360 8.84 2.84 -13.58
N GLY A 361 9.04 3.82 -12.71
CA GLY A 361 9.71 3.60 -11.42
C GLY A 361 8.99 2.55 -10.59
N THR A 362 7.66 2.64 -10.51
CA THR A 362 6.84 1.67 -9.75
C THR A 362 6.85 0.28 -10.41
N ALA A 363 6.87 0.19 -11.73
CA ALA A 363 7.01 -1.08 -12.45
C ALA A 363 8.36 -1.75 -12.17
N LEU A 364 9.46 -0.97 -12.13
CA LEU A 364 10.78 -1.49 -11.77
C LEU A 364 10.82 -1.99 -10.33
N SER A 365 10.19 -1.28 -9.38
CA SER A 365 10.01 -1.75 -8.01
C SER A 365 9.26 -3.09 -7.95
N ALA A 366 8.18 -3.23 -8.73
CA ALA A 366 7.38 -4.46 -8.78
C ALA A 366 8.18 -5.67 -9.29
N ILE A 367 9.12 -5.48 -10.21
CA ILE A 367 9.98 -6.55 -10.73
C ILE A 367 10.88 -7.16 -9.64
N GLN A 368 11.25 -6.40 -8.61
CA GLN A 368 12.06 -6.90 -7.50
C GLN A 368 11.33 -7.90 -6.59
N GLU A 369 10.00 -7.99 -6.63
CA GLU A 369 9.18 -8.78 -5.71
C GLU A 369 9.59 -10.27 -5.66
N ILE A 370 9.89 -10.88 -6.80
CA ILE A 370 10.25 -12.30 -6.86
C ILE A 370 11.67 -12.56 -6.34
N PRO A 371 12.72 -11.83 -6.76
CA PRO A 371 14.04 -11.91 -6.13
C PRO A 371 14.02 -11.62 -4.62
N TYR A 372 13.22 -10.64 -4.17
CA TYR A 372 13.04 -10.31 -2.76
C TYR A 372 12.50 -11.50 -1.95
N ASN A 373 11.44 -12.16 -2.45
CA ASN A 373 10.88 -13.35 -1.82
C ASN A 373 11.85 -14.54 -1.82
N TYR A 374 12.71 -14.65 -2.84
CA TYR A 374 13.77 -15.67 -2.88
C TYR A 374 14.80 -15.47 -1.77
N PHE A 375 15.28 -14.23 -1.55
CA PHE A 375 16.17 -13.90 -0.43
C PHE A 375 15.53 -14.24 0.92
N LEU A 376 14.27 -13.84 1.12
CA LEU A 376 13.53 -14.12 2.35
C LEU A 376 13.37 -15.61 2.60
N ALA A 377 13.06 -16.41 1.58
CA ALA A 377 12.90 -17.86 1.68
C ALA A 377 14.20 -18.56 2.11
N ARG A 378 15.36 -17.98 1.76
CA ARG A 378 16.68 -18.44 2.19
C ARG A 378 17.13 -17.89 3.55
N GLY A 379 16.31 -17.08 4.19
CA GLY A 379 16.65 -16.42 5.47
C GLY A 379 17.68 -15.29 5.34
N CYS A 380 18.02 -14.87 4.12
CA CYS A 380 18.99 -13.80 3.87
C CYS A 380 18.27 -12.44 3.83
N THR A 381 18.20 -11.74 4.95
CA THR A 381 17.55 -10.42 5.05
C THR A 381 18.53 -9.26 4.89
N ILE A 382 19.85 -9.52 4.98
CA ILE A 382 20.86 -8.47 5.03
C ILE A 382 20.88 -7.61 3.76
N VAL A 383 20.71 -8.24 2.58
CA VAL A 383 20.67 -7.52 1.28
C VAL A 383 19.49 -6.59 1.23
N ASN A 384 18.31 -7.06 1.65
CA ASN A 384 17.08 -6.26 1.69
C ASN A 384 17.21 -5.08 2.66
N ASN A 385 17.84 -5.29 3.84
CA ASN A 385 18.05 -4.25 4.83
C ASN A 385 19.03 -3.18 4.33
N ILE A 386 20.14 -3.57 3.71
CA ILE A 386 21.13 -2.64 3.13
C ILE A 386 20.46 -1.83 2.02
N GLN A 387 19.69 -2.48 1.13
CA GLN A 387 18.94 -1.78 0.09
C GLN A 387 18.01 -0.72 0.69
N THR A 388 17.23 -1.08 1.71
CA THR A 388 16.31 -0.13 2.37
C THR A 388 17.04 1.07 2.96
N ILE A 389 18.20 0.88 3.60
CA ILE A 389 19.01 1.97 4.15
C ILE A 389 19.51 2.91 3.04
N ILE A 390 19.99 2.35 1.92
CA ILE A 390 20.44 3.14 0.77
C ILE A 390 19.28 3.92 0.17
N GLN A 391 18.12 3.31 0.01
CA GLN A 391 16.91 3.96 -0.48
C GLN A 391 16.47 5.12 0.41
N ILE A 392 16.47 4.93 1.73
CA ILE A 392 16.18 6.01 2.69
C ILE A 392 17.17 7.17 2.54
N ALA A 393 18.46 6.87 2.47
CA ALA A 393 19.50 7.88 2.29
C ALA A 393 19.28 8.66 0.97
N TYR A 394 18.98 7.96 -0.12
CA TYR A 394 18.69 8.57 -1.42
C TYR A 394 17.46 9.49 -1.36
N VAL A 395 16.35 8.99 -0.83
CA VAL A 395 15.09 9.74 -0.77
C VAL A 395 15.21 11.00 0.12
N LEU A 396 15.98 10.93 1.20
CA LEU A 396 16.19 12.09 2.08
C LEU A 396 17.15 13.15 1.50
N THR A 397 18.05 12.75 0.60
CA THR A 397 19.05 13.66 0.04
C THR A 397 18.74 14.08 -1.39
N VAL A 398 18.52 13.15 -2.28
CA VAL A 398 18.35 13.41 -3.72
C VAL A 398 16.94 13.89 -4.07
N THR A 399 15.90 13.28 -3.49
CA THR A 399 14.52 13.62 -3.83
C THR A 399 14.18 15.08 -3.52
N PRO A 400 14.53 15.68 -2.35
CA PRO A 400 14.29 17.09 -2.08
C PRO A 400 15.00 18.01 -3.08
N PHE A 401 16.23 17.65 -3.46
CA PHE A 401 17.00 18.40 -4.46
C PHE A 401 16.32 18.36 -5.84
N MET A 402 15.91 17.16 -6.30
CA MET A 402 15.23 17.00 -7.58
C MET A 402 13.89 17.74 -7.62
N ILE A 403 13.10 17.70 -6.55
CA ILE A 403 11.85 18.46 -6.43
C ILE A 403 12.11 19.97 -6.50
N ARG A 404 13.14 20.45 -5.82
CA ARG A 404 13.47 21.88 -5.81
C ARG A 404 13.84 22.42 -7.20
N TYR A 405 14.56 21.63 -8.02
CA TYR A 405 15.05 22.08 -9.33
C TYR A 405 14.12 21.74 -10.50
N TYR A 406 13.39 20.64 -10.42
CA TYR A 406 12.56 20.11 -11.51
C TYR A 406 11.08 20.00 -11.16
N GLY A 407 10.65 20.49 -10.00
CA GLY A 407 9.25 20.45 -9.60
C GLY A 407 8.69 19.04 -9.46
N LEU A 408 7.43 18.85 -9.86
CA LEU A 408 6.74 17.55 -9.83
C LEU A 408 7.42 16.51 -10.72
N SER A 409 7.95 16.93 -11.88
CA SER A 409 8.75 16.06 -12.75
C SER A 409 9.99 15.55 -12.05
N GLY A 410 10.60 16.39 -11.20
CA GLY A 410 11.75 16.01 -10.37
C GLY A 410 11.41 14.93 -9.35
N ALA A 411 10.22 14.97 -8.74
CA ALA A 411 9.76 13.91 -7.83
C ALA A 411 9.63 12.57 -8.55
N ALA A 412 8.94 12.56 -9.70
CA ALA A 412 8.74 11.36 -10.50
C ALA A 412 10.04 10.80 -11.06
N LEU A 413 10.91 11.68 -11.58
CA LEU A 413 12.21 11.30 -12.11
C LEU A 413 13.14 10.76 -11.01
N SER A 414 13.13 11.38 -9.81
CA SER A 414 13.87 10.87 -8.65
C SER A 414 13.44 9.45 -8.29
N TRP A 415 12.13 9.20 -8.22
CA TRP A 415 11.58 7.87 -7.98
C TRP A 415 12.01 6.85 -9.05
N PHE A 416 11.94 7.24 -10.33
CA PHE A 416 12.39 6.38 -11.44
C PHE A 416 13.89 6.05 -11.34
N ILE A 417 14.75 7.04 -11.12
CA ILE A 417 16.20 6.84 -11.01
C ILE A 417 16.52 5.95 -9.81
N GLU A 418 15.90 6.21 -8.65
CA GLU A 418 16.05 5.39 -7.45
C GLU A 418 15.72 3.93 -7.74
N MET A 419 14.54 3.67 -8.32
CA MET A 419 14.10 2.31 -8.62
C MET A 419 14.94 1.65 -9.71
N ALA A 420 15.37 2.39 -10.72
CA ALA A 420 16.26 1.86 -11.77
C ALA A 420 17.62 1.45 -11.22
N LEU A 421 18.25 2.31 -10.43
CA LEU A 421 19.53 2.01 -9.78
C LEU A 421 19.41 0.88 -8.77
N SER A 422 18.44 0.98 -7.88
CA SER A 422 18.18 -0.01 -6.82
C SER A 422 17.89 -1.38 -7.41
N THR A 423 16.98 -1.48 -8.41
CA THR A 423 16.66 -2.73 -9.09
C THR A 423 17.87 -3.32 -9.80
N THR A 424 18.63 -2.51 -10.54
CA THR A 424 19.82 -2.97 -11.26
C THR A 424 20.86 -3.55 -10.32
N ILE A 425 21.22 -2.80 -9.26
CA ILE A 425 22.22 -3.24 -8.27
C ILE A 425 21.73 -4.50 -7.54
N TYR A 426 20.47 -4.53 -7.14
CA TYR A 426 19.86 -5.66 -6.44
C TYR A 426 19.91 -6.94 -7.30
N LEU A 427 19.59 -6.86 -8.58
CA LEU A 427 19.64 -7.98 -9.52
C LEU A 427 21.06 -8.46 -9.80
N ILE A 428 22.03 -7.54 -9.84
CA ILE A 428 23.46 -7.90 -9.98
C ILE A 428 23.91 -8.69 -8.74
N VAL A 429 23.60 -8.19 -7.54
CA VAL A 429 23.92 -8.87 -6.27
C VAL A 429 23.25 -10.24 -6.22
N PHE A 430 21.95 -10.32 -6.53
CA PHE A 430 21.18 -11.55 -6.57
C PHE A 430 21.80 -12.58 -7.52
N SER A 431 22.10 -12.16 -8.74
CA SER A 431 22.71 -13.01 -9.78
C SER A 431 24.07 -13.56 -9.35
N ARG A 432 24.93 -12.72 -8.77
CA ARG A 432 26.26 -13.13 -8.27
C ARG A 432 26.19 -14.11 -7.11
N MET A 433 25.17 -13.98 -6.26
CA MET A 433 25.00 -14.86 -5.09
C MET A 433 24.36 -16.21 -5.44
N TYR A 434 23.47 -16.25 -6.45
CA TYR A 434 22.57 -17.40 -6.63
C TYR A 434 22.41 -17.92 -8.07
N LEU A 435 22.91 -17.22 -9.10
CA LEU A 435 22.69 -17.58 -10.49
C LEU A 435 23.98 -17.65 -11.33
N ASP A 436 25.04 -18.28 -10.81
CA ASP A 436 26.30 -18.56 -11.52
C ASP A 436 26.91 -17.36 -12.25
N LYS A 437 26.85 -16.18 -11.67
CA LYS A 437 27.44 -14.91 -12.13
C LYS A 437 26.87 -14.39 -13.48
N CYS A 438 25.73 -14.87 -13.96
CA CYS A 438 25.12 -14.47 -15.24
C CYS A 438 24.30 -13.16 -15.12
N SER A 439 24.88 -12.10 -14.52
CA SER A 439 24.16 -10.84 -14.24
C SER A 439 23.64 -10.14 -15.51
N LEU A 440 24.43 -10.09 -16.59
CA LEU A 440 24.00 -9.43 -17.82
C LEU A 440 22.79 -10.12 -18.46
N ARG A 441 22.78 -11.46 -18.48
CA ARG A 441 21.65 -12.21 -19.04
C ARG A 441 20.37 -12.00 -18.22
N LEU A 442 20.48 -11.92 -16.89
CA LEU A 442 19.33 -11.61 -16.02
C LEU A 442 18.82 -10.19 -16.27
N LEU A 443 19.71 -9.19 -16.36
CA LEU A 443 19.32 -7.81 -16.65
C LEU A 443 18.61 -7.69 -18.00
N ILE A 444 19.17 -8.30 -19.06
CA ILE A 444 18.52 -8.31 -20.38
C ILE A 444 17.14 -8.97 -20.31
N SER A 445 17.00 -10.09 -19.61
CA SER A 445 15.71 -10.78 -19.48
C SER A 445 14.64 -9.97 -18.75
N ILE A 446 15.03 -8.93 -18.03
CA ILE A 446 14.13 -8.05 -17.27
C ILE A 446 13.87 -6.74 -18.02
N TYR A 447 14.92 -6.06 -18.48
CA TYR A 447 14.75 -4.76 -19.12
C TYR A 447 14.26 -4.84 -20.55
N LEU A 448 14.63 -5.88 -21.30
CA LEU A 448 14.21 -6.03 -22.70
C LEU A 448 12.68 -6.15 -22.87
N PRO A 449 11.94 -6.98 -22.09
CA PRO A 449 10.48 -7.01 -22.16
C PRO A 449 9.83 -5.65 -21.87
N LEU A 450 10.39 -4.88 -20.91
CA LEU A 450 9.88 -3.56 -20.57
C LEU A 450 10.09 -2.58 -21.74
N LEU A 451 11.27 -2.54 -22.32
CA LEU A 451 11.59 -1.70 -23.49
C LEU A 451 10.73 -2.06 -24.70
N ILE A 452 10.56 -3.34 -24.98
CA ILE A 452 9.69 -3.81 -26.08
C ILE A 452 8.24 -3.39 -25.82
N SER A 453 7.74 -3.54 -24.61
CA SER A 453 6.36 -3.14 -24.26
C SER A 453 6.15 -1.64 -24.42
N ILE A 454 7.12 -0.82 -24.01
CA ILE A 454 7.10 0.64 -24.20
C ILE A 454 7.09 0.97 -25.70
N ALA A 455 7.96 0.33 -26.49
CA ALA A 455 8.03 0.57 -27.92
C ALA A 455 6.73 0.18 -28.65
N ILE A 456 6.13 -0.96 -28.31
CA ILE A 456 4.84 -1.39 -28.89
C ILE A 456 3.74 -0.40 -28.50
N ALA A 457 3.66 -0.02 -27.22
CA ALA A 457 2.65 0.94 -26.73
C ALA A 457 2.82 2.30 -27.41
N PHE A 458 4.06 2.80 -27.56
CA PHE A 458 4.35 4.06 -28.22
C PHE A 458 3.96 4.03 -29.71
N CYS A 459 4.34 2.99 -30.44
CA CYS A 459 3.93 2.82 -31.84
C CYS A 459 2.40 2.73 -31.96
N ALA A 460 1.74 2.01 -31.06
CA ALA A 460 0.28 1.93 -31.05
C ALA A 460 -0.37 3.30 -30.82
N ARG A 461 0.09 4.07 -29.83
CA ARG A 461 -0.42 5.42 -29.55
C ARG A 461 -0.21 6.36 -30.73
N THR A 462 0.97 6.39 -31.33
CA THR A 462 1.26 7.26 -32.49
C THR A 462 0.40 6.90 -33.71
N LEU A 463 0.18 5.62 -33.99
CA LEU A 463 -0.73 5.20 -35.06
C LEU A 463 -2.18 5.60 -34.79
N MET A 464 -2.66 5.44 -33.58
CA MET A 464 -4.02 5.84 -33.18
C MET A 464 -4.22 7.36 -33.24
N LEU A 465 -3.18 8.14 -32.91
CA LEU A 465 -3.19 9.60 -33.07
C LEU A 465 -3.24 10.00 -34.56
N ALA A 466 -2.49 9.31 -35.43
CA ALA A 466 -2.46 9.57 -36.85
C ALA A 466 -3.80 9.24 -37.58
N ILE A 467 -4.65 8.38 -36.98
CA ILE A 467 -5.98 7.99 -37.50
C ILE A 467 -7.10 8.79 -36.82
N ASP A 468 -6.77 9.79 -35.99
CA ASP A 468 -7.71 10.64 -35.24
C ASP A 468 -8.67 9.86 -34.32
N PHE A 469 -8.19 8.77 -33.68
CA PHE A 469 -8.97 8.06 -32.66
C PHE A 469 -9.24 8.96 -31.47
N THR A 470 -10.49 8.91 -30.98
CA THR A 470 -10.86 9.56 -29.72
C THR A 470 -10.13 8.93 -28.53
N ASP A 471 -10.04 9.64 -27.38
CA ASP A 471 -9.40 9.14 -26.18
C ASP A 471 -9.96 7.78 -25.73
N TYR A 472 -11.28 7.59 -25.84
CA TYR A 472 -11.93 6.30 -25.54
C TYR A 472 -11.49 5.18 -26.49
N GLN A 473 -11.38 5.47 -27.77
CA GLN A 473 -10.90 4.49 -28.76
C GLN A 473 -9.44 4.15 -28.55
N ARG A 474 -8.62 5.14 -28.19
CA ARG A 474 -7.21 4.91 -27.83
C ARG A 474 -7.07 4.02 -26.61
N LEU A 475 -7.87 4.23 -25.56
CA LEU A 475 -7.88 3.37 -24.38
C LEU A 475 -8.34 1.93 -24.67
N LEU A 476 -9.41 1.76 -25.43
CA LEU A 476 -9.86 0.43 -25.86
C LEU A 476 -8.79 -0.27 -26.69
N GLY A 477 -8.17 0.43 -27.63
CA GLY A 477 -7.05 -0.07 -28.40
C GLY A 477 -5.86 -0.46 -27.54
N ALA A 478 -5.49 0.36 -26.56
CA ALA A 478 -4.43 0.05 -25.61
C ALA A 478 -4.70 -1.23 -24.82
N ILE A 479 -5.93 -1.43 -24.34
CA ILE A 479 -6.34 -2.65 -23.62
C ILE A 479 -6.24 -3.87 -24.53
N LEU A 480 -6.75 -3.79 -25.77
CA LEU A 480 -6.73 -4.90 -26.73
C LEU A 480 -5.31 -5.26 -27.14
N ILE A 481 -4.48 -4.29 -27.51
CA ILE A 481 -3.10 -4.53 -27.92
C ILE A 481 -2.26 -5.01 -26.71
N GLY A 482 -2.49 -4.45 -25.52
CA GLY A 482 -1.85 -4.92 -24.29
C GLY A 482 -2.20 -6.37 -23.96
N ALA A 483 -3.47 -6.76 -24.08
CA ALA A 483 -3.91 -8.14 -23.87
C ALA A 483 -3.31 -9.10 -24.91
N LEU A 484 -3.25 -8.71 -26.19
CA LEU A 484 -2.61 -9.48 -27.25
C LEU A 484 -1.10 -9.64 -27.00
N THR A 485 -0.43 -8.55 -26.60
CA THR A 485 1.01 -8.57 -26.28
C THR A 485 1.29 -9.51 -25.11
N LEU A 486 0.47 -9.50 -24.06
CA LEU A 486 0.55 -10.44 -22.95
C LEU A 486 0.33 -11.88 -23.42
N GLY A 487 -0.69 -12.13 -24.22
CA GLY A 487 -0.99 -13.46 -24.75
C GLY A 487 0.18 -14.04 -25.55
N ILE A 488 0.72 -13.26 -26.48
CA ILE A 488 1.88 -13.64 -27.28
C ILE A 488 3.11 -13.91 -26.40
N ALA A 489 3.41 -13.02 -25.44
CA ALA A 489 4.52 -13.18 -24.53
C ALA A 489 4.40 -14.47 -23.69
N PHE A 490 3.19 -14.82 -23.22
CA PHE A 490 2.92 -16.07 -22.52
C PHE A 490 3.13 -17.30 -23.40
N ILE A 491 2.69 -17.27 -24.66
CA ILE A 491 2.86 -18.39 -25.61
C ILE A 491 4.36 -18.62 -25.88
N ILE A 492 5.12 -17.55 -26.11
CA ILE A 492 6.57 -17.62 -26.34
C ILE A 492 7.29 -18.17 -25.11
N SER A 493 6.95 -17.66 -23.92
CA SER A 493 7.53 -18.11 -22.64
C SER A 493 7.26 -19.61 -22.37
N ASN A 494 6.09 -20.11 -22.72
CA ASN A 494 5.75 -21.51 -22.56
C ASN A 494 6.45 -22.41 -23.60
N LYS A 495 6.59 -21.98 -24.86
CA LYS A 495 7.35 -22.75 -25.88
C LYS A 495 8.80 -23.00 -25.46
N HIS A 496 9.47 -22.00 -24.87
CA HIS A 496 10.82 -22.18 -24.31
C HIS A 496 10.91 -23.13 -23.10
N LYS A 497 9.80 -23.37 -22.39
CA LYS A 497 9.74 -24.41 -21.35
C LYS A 497 9.67 -25.84 -21.93
N PHE A 498 9.00 -26.02 -23.06
CA PHE A 498 8.89 -27.32 -23.72
C PHE A 498 10.11 -27.69 -24.57
N SER A 499 10.91 -26.72 -25.03
CA SER A 499 12.13 -27.00 -25.80
C SER A 499 13.37 -27.32 -24.95
N ASN A 500 13.28 -27.17 -23.62
CA ASN A 500 14.34 -27.46 -22.64
C ASN A 500 13.96 -28.65 -21.69
N LEU A 501 12.93 -29.42 -22.03
CA LEU A 501 12.62 -30.76 -21.51
C LEU A 501 13.10 -31.82 -22.50
#